data_7cd8f2135a4f18051319a42611b1a00e
#
_entry.id   7cd8f2135a4f18051319a42611b1a00e
#
_cell.length_a   1.000
_cell.length_b   1.000
_cell.length_c   1.000
_cell.angle_alpha   90.00
_cell.angle_beta   90.00
_cell.angle_gamma   90.00
#
_symmetry.space_group_name_H-M   'P 1'
#
loop_
_entity.id
_entity.type
_entity.pdbx_description
1 polymer ?
#
loop_
_entity_poly.entity_id
_entity_poly.type
_entity_poly.pdbx_seq_one_letter_code
_entity_poly.pdbx_strand_id
1 'polypeptide(L)'
;YFKDKGLFFVSLITPAVLLVLFVTFLGNIYKKSFLSALPPGLLSGESLVDATVGGQLISSLLAVSCVTVAFCSNILMVQDRANGTISDLTVTPVKRPVIAASYFTACTLSTLIVNFAATGLCFLYLAKVGWYMSAGDTAALILDVVLLSLFGVALSSFIHFFLKTQGQASAVGTIVSAGYGFLCGAYMPISNFSDPLQKFMSFLPSTYGTSLLRNHAMAGVFREMKKIGFPAEIVESIKNSVDCNIYFFSNEVKTGAMYAVLCISVSVLLAVYIAANVLRAKRAA
;
A
#
# COMPACT_ATOMS: atom_id res chain seq x y z
N TYR A 1 -20.33 -5.05 6.33
CA TYR A 1 -19.56 -4.58 5.17
C TYR A 1 -20.15 -5.12 3.87
N PHE A 2 -20.24 -6.42 3.67
CA PHE A 2 -20.75 -7.02 2.43
C PHE A 2 -22.28 -6.89 2.23
N LYS A 3 -23.05 -6.66 3.30
CA LYS A 3 -24.48 -6.32 3.21
C LYS A 3 -24.70 -4.90 2.69
N ASP A 4 -23.79 -3.99 2.97
CA ASP A 4 -23.80 -2.63 2.44
C ASP A 4 -23.03 -2.63 1.10
N LYS A 5 -23.78 -2.89 0.02
CA LYS A 5 -23.26 -2.89 -1.36
C LYS A 5 -22.59 -1.55 -1.69
N GLY A 6 -23.07 -0.44 -1.14
CA GLY A 6 -22.51 0.88 -1.36
C GLY A 6 -21.07 0.98 -0.84
N LEU A 7 -20.81 0.60 0.39
CA LEU A 7 -19.46 0.63 0.99
C LEU A 7 -18.48 -0.31 0.24
N PHE A 8 -18.94 -1.47 -0.19
CA PHE A 8 -18.12 -2.39 -0.96
C PHE A 8 -17.72 -1.80 -2.32
N PHE A 9 -18.69 -1.26 -3.07
CA PHE A 9 -18.39 -0.64 -4.37
C PHE A 9 -17.52 0.62 -4.23
N VAL A 10 -17.76 1.46 -3.23
CA VAL A 10 -16.91 2.64 -2.95
C VAL A 10 -15.47 2.24 -2.69
N SER A 11 -15.23 1.16 -1.96
CA SER A 11 -13.85 0.69 -1.71
C SER A 11 -13.15 0.14 -2.96
N LEU A 12 -13.91 -0.43 -3.90
CA LEU A 12 -13.40 -0.89 -5.20
C LEU A 12 -13.20 0.25 -6.21
N ILE A 13 -14.01 1.31 -6.11
CA ILE A 13 -13.90 2.47 -7.01
C ILE A 13 -12.53 3.13 -6.87
N THR A 14 -12.00 3.27 -5.66
CA THR A 14 -10.69 3.92 -5.43
C THR A 14 -9.56 3.25 -6.20
N PRO A 15 -9.30 1.92 -6.07
CA PRO A 15 -8.30 1.24 -6.88
C PRO A 15 -8.58 1.31 -8.39
N ALA A 16 -9.85 1.20 -8.80
CA ALA A 16 -10.22 1.23 -10.21
C ALA A 16 -9.98 2.61 -10.85
N VAL A 17 -10.37 3.68 -10.18
CA VAL A 17 -10.12 5.06 -10.64
C VAL A 17 -8.62 5.34 -10.69
N LEU A 18 -7.87 4.93 -9.67
CA LEU A 18 -6.40 5.07 -9.67
C LEU A 18 -5.76 4.29 -10.83
N LEU A 19 -6.23 3.07 -11.13
CA LEU A 19 -5.74 2.30 -12.27
C LEU A 19 -5.97 3.06 -13.59
N VAL A 20 -7.18 3.56 -13.81
CA VAL A 20 -7.51 4.34 -15.03
C VAL A 20 -6.63 5.59 -15.12
N LEU A 21 -6.53 6.38 -14.05
CA LEU A 21 -5.69 7.59 -14.02
C LEU A 21 -4.21 7.28 -14.25
N PHE A 22 -3.72 6.22 -13.66
CA PHE A 22 -2.32 5.83 -13.80
C PHE A 22 -2.00 5.38 -15.23
N VAL A 23 -2.86 4.52 -15.82
CA VAL A 23 -2.65 4.02 -17.17
C VAL A 23 -2.80 5.13 -18.22
N THR A 24 -3.78 6.01 -18.07
CA THR A 24 -4.06 7.06 -19.07
C THR A 24 -3.14 8.27 -18.95
N PHE A 25 -2.79 8.69 -17.75
CA PHE A 25 -2.04 9.92 -17.50
C PHE A 25 -0.59 9.66 -17.09
N LEU A 26 -0.36 8.96 -15.98
CA LEU A 26 0.99 8.72 -15.45
C LEU A 26 1.82 7.82 -16.35
N GLY A 27 1.20 6.83 -17.00
CA GLY A 27 1.90 5.92 -17.90
C GLY A 27 2.68 6.64 -18.99
N ASN A 28 2.07 7.66 -19.62
CA ASN A 28 2.72 8.46 -20.65
C ASN A 28 3.87 9.34 -20.09
N ILE A 29 3.71 9.86 -18.89
CA ILE A 29 4.75 10.66 -18.21
C ILE A 29 5.95 9.79 -17.88
N TYR A 30 5.72 8.63 -17.25
CA TYR A 30 6.78 7.71 -16.90
C TYR A 30 7.48 7.13 -18.13
N LYS A 31 6.72 6.81 -19.19
CA LYS A 31 7.31 6.35 -20.46
C LYS A 31 8.25 7.39 -21.05
N LYS A 32 7.84 8.66 -21.10
CA LYS A 32 8.70 9.77 -21.57
C LYS A 32 9.93 9.95 -20.68
N SER A 33 9.76 9.96 -19.37
CA SER A 33 10.87 10.11 -18.41
C SER A 33 11.86 8.94 -18.51
N PHE A 34 11.37 7.73 -18.66
CA PHE A 34 12.22 6.56 -18.83
C PHE A 34 13.00 6.60 -20.16
N LEU A 35 12.35 6.92 -21.26
CA LEU A 35 13.00 7.05 -22.58
C LEU A 35 14.02 8.17 -22.60
N SER A 36 13.80 9.30 -21.92
CA SER A 36 14.76 10.40 -21.84
C SER A 36 15.99 10.09 -20.97
N ALA A 37 15.89 9.14 -20.07
CA ALA A 37 16.98 8.69 -19.19
C ALA A 37 17.84 7.58 -19.83
N LEU A 38 17.39 6.97 -20.94
CA LEU A 38 18.14 5.93 -21.64
C LEU A 38 19.15 6.54 -22.61
N PRO A 39 20.41 6.01 -22.67
CA PRO A 39 21.38 6.40 -23.67
C PRO A 39 20.88 6.12 -25.09
N PRO A 40 21.19 6.99 -26.09
CA PRO A 40 20.86 6.74 -27.47
C PRO A 40 21.53 5.46 -27.97
N GLY A 41 20.75 4.53 -28.50
CA GLY A 41 21.25 3.24 -29.02
C GLY A 41 20.93 2.02 -28.15
N LEU A 42 20.44 2.19 -26.90
CA LEU A 42 19.98 1.10 -26.01
C LEU A 42 18.46 0.89 -26.06
N LEU A 43 17.79 1.32 -27.11
CA LEU A 43 16.34 1.17 -27.30
C LEU A 43 16.01 -0.33 -27.50
N SER A 44 15.88 -1.02 -26.40
CA SER A 44 15.22 -2.32 -26.35
C SER A 44 13.73 -2.13 -26.59
N GLY A 45 13.11 -3.12 -27.24
CA GLY A 45 11.77 -3.05 -27.75
C GLY A 45 10.74 -2.38 -26.85
N GLU A 46 9.77 -1.72 -27.43
CA GLU A 46 8.70 -0.97 -26.73
C GLU A 46 8.05 -1.78 -25.58
N SER A 47 7.99 -3.10 -25.71
CA SER A 47 7.40 -3.99 -24.70
C SER A 47 8.13 -3.99 -23.35
N LEU A 48 9.47 -3.82 -23.34
CA LEU A 48 10.24 -3.78 -22.09
C LEU A 48 10.04 -2.45 -21.36
N VAL A 49 9.96 -1.36 -22.11
CA VAL A 49 9.64 -0.02 -21.57
C VAL A 49 8.24 -0.01 -20.97
N ASP A 50 7.27 -0.53 -21.72
CA ASP A 50 5.88 -0.59 -21.27
C ASP A 50 5.72 -1.50 -20.04
N ALA A 51 6.44 -2.62 -19.97
CA ALA A 51 6.45 -3.50 -18.80
C ALA A 51 7.11 -2.82 -17.57
N THR A 52 8.18 -2.02 -17.77
CA THR A 52 8.82 -1.25 -16.70
C THR A 52 7.84 -0.23 -16.10
N VAL A 53 7.21 0.55 -16.96
CA VAL A 53 6.19 1.53 -16.57
C VAL A 53 4.99 0.82 -15.93
N GLY A 54 4.53 -0.28 -16.49
CA GLY A 54 3.46 -1.10 -15.94
C GLY A 54 3.75 -1.60 -14.53
N GLY A 55 4.96 -2.12 -14.29
CA GLY A 55 5.39 -2.57 -12.97
C GLY A 55 5.41 -1.45 -11.93
N GLN A 56 5.89 -0.26 -12.33
CA GLN A 56 5.87 0.92 -11.46
C GLN A 56 4.43 1.39 -11.15
N LEU A 57 3.55 1.40 -12.16
CA LEU A 57 2.15 1.82 -11.98
C LEU A 57 1.39 0.89 -11.05
N ILE A 58 1.48 -0.44 -11.24
CA ILE A 58 0.75 -1.39 -10.41
C ILE A 58 1.25 -1.41 -8.97
N SER A 59 2.57 -1.33 -8.76
CA SER A 59 3.14 -1.27 -7.40
C SER A 59 2.69 -0.02 -6.66
N SER A 60 2.66 1.13 -7.33
CA SER A 60 2.15 2.39 -6.77
C SER A 60 0.66 2.33 -6.44
N LEU A 61 -0.14 1.74 -7.34
CA LEU A 61 -1.57 1.54 -7.12
C LEU A 61 -1.83 0.64 -5.91
N LEU A 62 -1.17 -0.51 -5.85
CA LEU A 62 -1.32 -1.46 -4.74
C LEU A 62 -0.87 -0.87 -3.42
N ALA A 63 0.24 -0.09 -3.40
CA ALA A 63 0.72 0.58 -2.20
C ALA A 63 -0.33 1.54 -1.62
N VAL A 64 -0.96 2.35 -2.46
CA VAL A 64 -2.03 3.28 -2.01
C VAL A 64 -3.29 2.50 -1.63
N SER A 65 -3.70 1.52 -2.43
CA SER A 65 -4.90 0.73 -2.20
C SER A 65 -4.87 -0.01 -0.87
N CYS A 66 -3.75 -0.64 -0.51
CA CYS A 66 -3.62 -1.41 0.74
C CYS A 66 -3.99 -0.59 1.98
N VAL A 67 -3.65 0.68 2.02
CA VAL A 67 -3.94 1.53 3.17
C VAL A 67 -5.28 2.26 3.03
N THR A 68 -5.58 2.83 1.87
CA THR A 68 -6.84 3.56 1.69
C THR A 68 -8.07 2.68 1.85
N VAL A 69 -8.03 1.44 1.31
CA VAL A 69 -9.11 0.46 1.50
C VAL A 69 -9.26 0.06 2.96
N ALA A 70 -8.17 -0.07 3.71
CA ALA A 70 -8.21 -0.36 5.14
C ALA A 70 -8.90 0.78 5.93
N PHE A 71 -8.60 2.04 5.59
CA PHE A 71 -9.27 3.19 6.20
C PHE A 71 -10.76 3.23 5.86
N CYS A 72 -11.14 2.98 4.61
CA CYS A 72 -12.55 2.88 4.21
C CYS A 72 -13.28 1.73 4.92
N SER A 73 -12.66 0.56 5.00
CA SER A 73 -13.27 -0.61 5.67
C SER A 73 -13.49 -0.39 7.16
N ASN A 74 -12.61 0.38 7.81
CA ASN A 74 -12.66 0.61 9.26
C ASN A 74 -13.61 1.74 9.68
N ILE A 75 -14.17 2.49 8.73
CA ILE A 75 -15.23 3.49 8.99
C ILE A 75 -16.42 2.84 9.73
N LEU A 76 -16.73 1.58 9.40
CA LEU A 76 -17.81 0.82 10.04
C LEU A 76 -17.72 0.82 11.56
N MET A 77 -16.52 0.67 12.13
CA MET A 77 -16.31 0.70 13.58
C MET A 77 -16.72 2.06 14.21
N VAL A 78 -16.48 3.17 13.49
CA VAL A 78 -16.86 4.51 13.96
C VAL A 78 -18.35 4.75 13.77
N GLN A 79 -18.93 4.24 12.68
CA GLN A 79 -20.38 4.30 12.43
C GLN A 79 -21.15 3.55 13.53
N ASP A 80 -20.76 2.31 13.84
CA ASP A 80 -21.41 1.51 14.89
C ASP A 80 -21.26 2.16 16.26
N ARG A 81 -20.15 2.86 16.50
CA ARG A 81 -19.97 3.64 17.73
C ARG A 81 -20.89 4.86 17.76
N ALA A 82 -21.00 5.60 16.67
CA ALA A 82 -21.84 6.80 16.57
C ALA A 82 -23.33 6.47 16.66
N ASN A 83 -23.74 5.31 16.12
CA ASN A 83 -25.12 4.83 16.13
C ASN A 83 -25.53 4.12 17.45
N GLY A 84 -24.60 3.94 18.40
CA GLY A 84 -24.89 3.25 19.66
C GLY A 84 -24.78 1.71 19.61
N THR A 85 -24.62 1.10 18.45
CA THR A 85 -24.54 -0.37 18.27
C THR A 85 -23.45 -1.00 19.15
N ILE A 86 -22.31 -0.30 19.34
CA ILE A 86 -21.26 -0.79 20.25
C ILE A 86 -21.75 -0.79 21.72
N SER A 87 -22.60 0.15 22.11
CA SER A 87 -23.19 0.18 23.44
C SER A 87 -24.08 -1.04 23.68
N ASP A 88 -24.90 -1.41 22.70
CA ASP A 88 -25.76 -2.59 22.77
C ASP A 88 -24.93 -3.89 22.88
N LEU A 89 -23.82 -3.97 22.14
CA LEU A 89 -22.88 -5.09 22.26
C LEU A 89 -22.21 -5.17 23.62
N THR A 90 -21.97 -4.04 24.28
CA THR A 90 -21.34 -4.03 25.63
C THR A 90 -22.27 -4.42 26.77
N VAL A 91 -23.58 -4.45 26.55
CA VAL A 91 -24.57 -5.01 27.51
C VAL A 91 -24.56 -6.54 27.49
N THR A 92 -24.05 -7.14 26.41
CA THR A 92 -23.89 -8.60 26.32
C THR A 92 -22.68 -9.07 27.16
N PRO A 93 -22.60 -10.38 27.55
CA PRO A 93 -21.48 -10.90 28.34
C PRO A 93 -20.15 -10.97 27.56
N VAL A 94 -20.08 -10.40 26.35
CA VAL A 94 -18.89 -10.38 25.49
C VAL A 94 -17.87 -9.37 26.00
N LYS A 95 -16.64 -9.80 26.22
CA LYS A 95 -15.56 -8.93 26.66
C LYS A 95 -15.19 -7.89 25.57
N ARG A 96 -14.97 -6.64 25.93
CA ARG A 96 -14.58 -5.57 25.00
C ARG A 96 -13.39 -5.89 24.08
N PRO A 97 -12.31 -6.58 24.53
CA PRO A 97 -11.22 -6.98 23.65
C PRO A 97 -11.66 -7.94 22.53
N VAL A 98 -12.68 -8.78 22.76
CA VAL A 98 -13.24 -9.68 21.74
C VAL A 98 -13.98 -8.87 20.68
N ILE A 99 -14.74 -7.84 21.08
CA ILE A 99 -15.40 -6.92 20.14
C ILE A 99 -14.35 -6.18 19.30
N ALA A 100 -13.28 -5.67 19.91
CA ALA A 100 -12.19 -5.02 19.19
C ALA A 100 -11.48 -5.96 18.20
N ALA A 101 -11.23 -7.21 18.60
CA ALA A 101 -10.64 -8.23 17.74
C ALA A 101 -11.56 -8.59 16.57
N SER A 102 -12.88 -8.65 16.78
CA SER A 102 -13.83 -8.95 15.69
C SER A 102 -13.88 -7.84 14.65
N TYR A 103 -13.86 -6.56 15.04
CA TYR A 103 -13.75 -5.44 14.10
C TYR A 103 -12.43 -5.47 13.33
N PHE A 104 -11.32 -5.73 14.02
CA PHE A 104 -10.01 -5.84 13.39
C PHE A 104 -9.99 -6.97 12.34
N THR A 105 -10.48 -8.16 12.70
CA THR A 105 -10.53 -9.32 11.79
C THR A 105 -11.46 -9.05 10.61
N ALA A 106 -12.64 -8.49 10.84
CA ALA A 106 -13.58 -8.15 9.79
C ALA A 106 -12.99 -7.11 8.82
N CYS A 107 -12.32 -6.08 9.33
CA CYS A 107 -11.62 -5.08 8.52
C CYS A 107 -10.48 -5.71 7.72
N THR A 108 -9.69 -6.60 8.33
CA THR A 108 -8.61 -7.32 7.64
C THR A 108 -9.14 -8.15 6.48
N LEU A 109 -10.17 -8.97 6.71
CA LEU A 109 -10.76 -9.81 5.66
C LEU A 109 -11.33 -8.96 4.53
N SER A 110 -12.08 -7.91 4.83
CA SER A 110 -12.66 -7.01 3.83
C SER A 110 -11.56 -6.32 3.01
N THR A 111 -10.52 -5.83 3.67
CA THR A 111 -9.38 -5.17 3.02
C THR A 111 -8.62 -6.12 2.10
N LEU A 112 -8.35 -7.35 2.56
CA LEU A 112 -7.67 -8.36 1.75
C LEU A 112 -8.47 -8.77 0.52
N ILE A 113 -9.78 -8.97 0.64
CA ILE A 113 -10.64 -9.33 -0.50
C ILE A 113 -10.59 -8.24 -1.57
N VAL A 114 -10.70 -6.97 -1.19
CA VAL A 114 -10.65 -5.85 -2.13
C VAL A 114 -9.26 -5.73 -2.75
N ASN A 115 -8.20 -5.84 -1.96
CA ASN A 115 -6.83 -5.73 -2.47
C ASN A 115 -6.42 -6.93 -3.34
N PHE A 116 -6.90 -8.14 -3.08
CA PHE A 116 -6.69 -9.27 -3.98
C PHE A 116 -7.44 -9.10 -5.30
N ALA A 117 -8.65 -8.55 -5.28
CA ALA A 117 -9.36 -8.20 -6.50
C ALA A 117 -8.59 -7.13 -7.31
N ALA A 118 -8.08 -6.09 -6.63
CA ALA A 118 -7.23 -5.07 -7.26
C ALA A 118 -5.93 -5.68 -7.82
N THR A 119 -5.28 -6.59 -7.09
CA THR A 119 -4.08 -7.32 -7.54
C THR A 119 -4.38 -8.16 -8.78
N GLY A 120 -5.51 -8.84 -8.83
CA GLY A 120 -5.96 -9.58 -10.00
C GLY A 120 -6.14 -8.68 -11.23
N LEU A 121 -6.74 -7.50 -11.07
CA LEU A 121 -6.85 -6.49 -12.15
C LEU A 121 -5.47 -6.00 -12.60
N CYS A 122 -4.55 -5.76 -11.68
CA CYS A 122 -3.17 -5.40 -11.98
C CYS A 122 -2.44 -6.49 -12.78
N PHE A 123 -2.62 -7.74 -12.43
CA PHE A 123 -2.04 -8.87 -13.18
C PHE A 123 -2.62 -8.99 -14.58
N LEU A 124 -3.92 -8.79 -14.75
CA LEU A 124 -4.55 -8.75 -16.08
C LEU A 124 -4.01 -7.60 -16.93
N TYR A 125 -3.72 -6.45 -16.32
CA TYR A 125 -3.08 -5.33 -17.01
C TYR A 125 -1.65 -5.68 -17.43
N LEU A 126 -0.81 -6.23 -16.52
CA LEU A 126 0.55 -6.65 -16.86
C LEU A 126 0.59 -7.75 -17.92
N ALA A 127 -0.37 -8.67 -17.93
CA ALA A 127 -0.45 -9.71 -18.96
C ALA A 127 -0.67 -9.13 -20.36
N LYS A 128 -1.30 -7.96 -20.47
CA LYS A 128 -1.48 -7.25 -21.76
C LYS A 128 -0.27 -6.42 -22.17
N VAL A 129 0.44 -5.83 -21.20
CA VAL A 129 1.53 -4.90 -21.45
C VAL A 129 2.88 -5.62 -21.60
N GLY A 130 3.09 -6.68 -20.84
CA GLY A 130 4.29 -7.50 -20.86
C GLY A 130 4.52 -8.20 -19.52
N TRP A 131 4.35 -9.52 -19.49
CA TRP A 131 4.52 -10.33 -18.29
C TRP A 131 5.96 -10.87 -18.19
N TYR A 132 6.77 -10.30 -17.33
CA TYR A 132 8.14 -10.75 -17.05
C TYR A 132 8.32 -11.34 -15.64
N MET A 133 7.28 -11.32 -14.79
CA MET A 133 7.37 -11.83 -13.44
C MET A 133 7.45 -13.34 -13.40
N SER A 134 8.32 -13.88 -12.54
CA SER A 134 8.36 -15.31 -12.22
C SER A 134 7.28 -15.67 -11.20
N ALA A 135 7.00 -16.96 -11.03
CA ALA A 135 6.09 -17.43 -9.98
C ALA A 135 6.55 -16.98 -8.57
N GLY A 136 7.87 -16.94 -8.34
CA GLY A 136 8.43 -16.43 -7.08
C GLY A 136 8.18 -14.95 -6.86
N ASP A 137 8.33 -14.11 -7.89
CA ASP A 137 8.04 -12.67 -7.79
C ASP A 137 6.56 -12.42 -7.54
N THR A 138 5.70 -13.19 -8.20
CA THR A 138 4.26 -13.11 -8.02
C THR A 138 3.86 -13.49 -6.59
N ALA A 139 4.42 -14.57 -6.04
CA ALA A 139 4.17 -14.97 -4.66
C ALA A 139 4.68 -13.93 -3.66
N ALA A 140 5.87 -13.35 -3.90
CA ALA A 140 6.42 -12.29 -3.07
C ALA A 140 5.57 -11.03 -3.11
N LEU A 141 5.09 -10.62 -4.29
CA LEU A 141 4.18 -9.47 -4.43
C LEU A 141 2.85 -9.69 -3.69
N ILE A 142 2.28 -10.90 -3.74
CA ILE A 142 1.08 -11.24 -2.96
C ILE A 142 1.36 -11.14 -1.47
N LEU A 143 2.52 -11.59 -1.00
CA LEU A 143 2.95 -11.45 0.39
C LEU A 143 3.07 -9.97 0.80
N ASP A 144 3.64 -9.13 -0.06
CA ASP A 144 3.75 -7.69 0.18
C ASP A 144 2.38 -7.03 0.30
N VAL A 145 1.43 -7.40 -0.56
CA VAL A 145 0.03 -6.92 -0.49
C VAL A 145 -0.61 -7.31 0.84
N VAL A 146 -0.40 -8.55 1.31
CA VAL A 146 -0.91 -9.00 2.61
C VAL A 146 -0.30 -8.19 3.75
N LEU A 147 1.03 -8.07 3.80
CA LEU A 147 1.72 -7.36 4.87
C LEU A 147 1.37 -5.87 4.91
N LEU A 148 1.33 -5.22 3.75
CA LEU A 148 0.98 -3.80 3.68
C LEU A 148 -0.50 -3.55 3.98
N SER A 149 -1.39 -4.48 3.62
CA SER A 149 -2.80 -4.44 4.02
C SER A 149 -2.96 -4.59 5.54
N LEU A 150 -2.22 -5.52 6.16
CA LEU A 150 -2.20 -5.68 7.61
C LEU A 150 -1.68 -4.41 8.31
N PHE A 151 -0.63 -3.79 7.77
CA PHE A 151 -0.14 -2.49 8.25
C PHE A 151 -1.23 -1.42 8.14
N GLY A 152 -1.90 -1.32 6.99
CA GLY A 152 -3.00 -0.37 6.77
C GLY A 152 -4.14 -0.59 7.76
N VAL A 153 -4.55 -1.83 8.03
CA VAL A 153 -5.60 -2.18 9.00
C VAL A 153 -5.17 -1.86 10.42
N ALA A 154 -3.94 -2.17 10.80
CA ALA A 154 -3.42 -1.86 12.14
C ALA A 154 -3.36 -0.34 12.39
N LEU A 155 -2.85 0.42 11.42
CA LEU A 155 -2.78 1.88 11.45
C LEU A 155 -4.19 2.50 11.50
N SER A 156 -5.08 2.05 10.63
CA SER A 156 -6.46 2.53 10.56
C SER A 156 -7.23 2.21 11.86
N SER A 157 -7.08 1.01 12.40
CA SER A 157 -7.72 0.62 13.66
C SER A 157 -7.24 1.45 14.84
N PHE A 158 -5.94 1.75 14.88
CA PHE A 158 -5.36 2.64 15.90
C PHE A 158 -5.92 4.06 15.79
N ILE A 159 -5.97 4.64 14.59
CA ILE A 159 -6.48 6.00 14.40
C ILE A 159 -7.99 6.07 14.67
N HIS A 160 -8.79 5.15 14.12
CA HIS A 160 -10.24 5.12 14.31
C HIS A 160 -10.66 4.83 15.75
N PHE A 161 -9.78 4.25 16.58
CA PHE A 161 -10.03 4.08 18.00
C PHE A 161 -10.34 5.42 18.70
N PHE A 162 -9.69 6.50 18.30
CA PHE A 162 -9.88 7.84 18.90
C PHE A 162 -11.05 8.61 18.31
N LEU A 163 -11.57 8.22 17.15
CA LEU A 163 -12.64 8.94 16.46
C LEU A 163 -14.01 8.58 17.07
N LYS A 164 -14.87 9.60 17.22
CA LYS A 164 -16.18 9.46 17.85
C LYS A 164 -17.34 9.66 16.87
N THR A 165 -17.12 10.39 15.77
CA THR A 165 -18.17 10.76 14.82
C THR A 165 -17.83 10.33 13.41
N GLN A 166 -18.85 10.11 12.58
CA GLN A 166 -18.68 9.82 11.17
C GLN A 166 -17.94 10.94 10.42
N GLY A 167 -18.21 12.21 10.78
CA GLY A 167 -17.52 13.35 10.18
C GLY A 167 -16.01 13.32 10.41
N GLN A 168 -15.57 12.95 11.63
CA GLN A 168 -14.15 12.78 11.93
C GLN A 168 -13.53 11.63 11.10
N ALA A 169 -14.24 10.50 10.99
CA ALA A 169 -13.76 9.35 10.21
C ALA A 169 -13.65 9.70 8.71
N SER A 170 -14.65 10.41 8.17
CA SER A 170 -14.64 10.85 6.77
C SER A 170 -13.51 11.86 6.51
N ALA A 171 -13.28 12.82 7.41
CA ALA A 171 -12.19 13.78 7.28
C ALA A 171 -10.82 13.08 7.28
N VAL A 172 -10.58 12.16 8.20
CA VAL A 172 -9.34 11.36 8.25
C VAL A 172 -9.20 10.51 6.98
N GLY A 173 -10.27 9.84 6.54
CA GLY A 173 -10.28 9.07 5.30
C GLY A 173 -9.90 9.90 4.08
N THR A 174 -10.42 11.13 3.97
CA THR A 174 -10.09 12.06 2.88
C THR A 174 -8.61 12.47 2.93
N ILE A 175 -8.09 12.84 4.11
CA ILE A 175 -6.67 13.21 4.28
C ILE A 175 -5.75 12.04 3.89
N VAL A 176 -6.08 10.82 4.34
CA VAL A 176 -5.30 9.63 4.00
C VAL A 176 -5.38 9.33 2.51
N SER A 177 -6.58 9.37 1.91
CA SER A 177 -6.75 9.10 0.48
C SER A 177 -6.00 10.10 -0.40
N ALA A 178 -5.95 11.37 -0.02
CA ALA A 178 -5.25 12.40 -0.78
C ALA A 178 -3.73 12.41 -0.52
N GLY A 179 -3.31 12.25 0.72
CA GLY A 179 -1.93 12.50 1.17
C GLY A 179 -1.04 11.26 1.23
N TYR A 180 -1.62 10.10 1.52
CA TYR A 180 -0.83 8.89 1.77
C TYR A 180 0.07 8.50 0.59
N GLY A 181 -0.43 8.61 -0.64
CA GLY A 181 0.35 8.26 -1.84
C GLY A 181 1.60 9.11 -2.05
N PHE A 182 1.59 10.36 -1.57
CA PHE A 182 2.80 11.19 -1.55
C PHE A 182 3.76 10.75 -0.45
N LEU A 183 3.25 10.50 0.75
CA LEU A 183 4.06 10.11 1.91
C LEU A 183 4.76 8.76 1.75
N CYS A 184 4.15 7.81 1.04
CA CYS A 184 4.76 6.50 0.79
C CYS A 184 5.56 6.44 -0.52
N GLY A 185 5.70 7.54 -1.25
CA GLY A 185 6.41 7.60 -2.53
C GLY A 185 5.68 6.94 -3.70
N ALA A 186 4.37 6.64 -3.58
CA ALA A 186 3.62 5.98 -4.65
C ALA A 186 3.31 6.90 -5.83
N TYR A 187 2.94 8.15 -5.58
CA TYR A 187 2.60 9.11 -6.65
C TYR A 187 3.82 9.78 -7.28
N MET A 188 4.87 9.96 -6.50
CA MET A 188 6.09 10.59 -6.95
C MET A 188 7.29 9.93 -6.25
N PRO A 189 8.39 9.66 -6.95
CA PRO A 189 9.61 9.14 -6.34
C PRO A 189 10.10 10.01 -5.19
N ILE A 190 10.60 9.37 -4.13
CA ILE A 190 11.06 10.06 -2.92
C ILE A 190 12.22 11.01 -3.22
N SER A 191 13.05 10.65 -4.19
CA SER A 191 14.18 11.47 -4.67
C SER A 191 13.78 12.87 -5.19
N ASN A 192 12.51 13.06 -5.56
CA ASN A 192 12.02 14.36 -6.05
C ASN A 192 11.61 15.33 -4.94
N PHE A 193 11.64 14.88 -3.68
CA PHE A 193 11.33 15.74 -2.53
C PHE A 193 12.59 16.37 -1.95
N SER A 194 12.41 17.42 -1.11
CA SER A 194 13.52 18.04 -0.39
C SER A 194 14.15 17.08 0.64
N ASP A 195 15.44 17.22 0.93
CA ASP A 195 16.19 16.35 1.86
C ASP A 195 15.53 16.17 3.23
N PRO A 196 14.94 17.20 3.88
CA PRO A 196 14.24 17.00 5.15
C PRO A 196 13.02 16.10 5.01
N LEU A 197 12.28 16.20 3.89
CA LEU A 197 11.10 15.39 3.64
C LEU A 197 11.47 13.95 3.27
N GLN A 198 12.54 13.76 2.50
CA GLN A 198 13.08 12.41 2.22
C GLN A 198 13.46 11.68 3.52
N LYS A 199 14.15 12.39 4.44
CA LYS A 199 14.47 11.86 5.76
C LYS A 199 13.23 11.51 6.57
N PHE A 200 12.20 12.37 6.56
CA PHE A 200 10.92 12.07 7.23
C PHE A 200 10.25 10.83 6.64
N MET A 201 10.18 10.73 5.30
CA MET A 201 9.58 9.59 4.61
C MET A 201 10.32 8.28 4.88
N SER A 202 11.65 8.32 5.08
CA SER A 202 12.43 7.13 5.41
C SER A 202 12.13 6.56 6.81
N PHE A 203 11.47 7.30 7.70
CA PHE A 203 10.96 6.77 8.97
C PHE A 203 9.59 6.08 8.84
N LEU A 204 8.90 6.25 7.73
CA LEU A 204 7.57 5.71 7.56
C LEU A 204 7.63 4.24 7.09
N PRO A 205 7.01 3.29 7.80
CA PRO A 205 6.98 1.88 7.37
C PRO A 205 6.33 1.68 6.02
N SER A 206 5.38 2.54 5.65
CA SER A 206 4.70 2.51 4.36
C SER A 206 5.64 2.68 3.16
N THR A 207 6.71 3.46 3.32
CA THR A 207 7.74 3.67 2.29
C THR A 207 8.43 2.36 1.92
N TYR A 208 8.78 1.56 2.93
CA TYR A 208 9.38 0.23 2.72
C TYR A 208 8.40 -0.75 2.07
N GLY A 209 7.12 -0.68 2.43
CA GLY A 209 6.08 -1.49 1.78
C GLY A 209 5.91 -1.15 0.29
N THR A 210 5.95 0.12 -0.07
CA THR A 210 5.91 0.57 -1.47
C THR A 210 7.14 0.08 -2.24
N SER A 211 8.33 0.18 -1.65
CA SER A 211 9.58 -0.30 -2.25
C SER A 211 9.57 -1.82 -2.44
N LEU A 212 9.07 -2.61 -1.48
CA LEU A 212 8.91 -4.06 -1.62
C LEU A 212 8.02 -4.42 -2.83
N LEU A 213 6.84 -3.80 -2.92
CA LEU A 213 5.93 -3.99 -4.06
C LEU A 213 6.61 -3.67 -5.39
N ARG A 214 7.40 -2.58 -5.47
CA ARG A 214 8.15 -2.20 -6.67
C ARG A 214 9.23 -3.21 -7.00
N ASN A 215 10.02 -3.63 -6.01
CA ASN A 215 11.08 -4.60 -6.20
C ASN A 215 10.54 -5.90 -6.80
N HIS A 216 9.40 -6.41 -6.30
CA HIS A 216 8.84 -7.66 -6.80
C HIS A 216 8.07 -7.49 -8.10
N ALA A 217 7.32 -6.39 -8.28
CA ALA A 217 6.63 -6.11 -9.54
C ALA A 217 7.59 -5.93 -10.73
N MET A 218 8.78 -5.37 -10.47
CA MET A 218 9.76 -5.04 -11.52
C MET A 218 10.93 -6.04 -11.59
N ALA A 219 11.01 -7.03 -10.68
CA ALA A 219 12.11 -7.99 -10.63
C ALA A 219 12.37 -8.69 -11.96
N GLY A 220 11.30 -9.11 -12.64
CA GLY A 220 11.38 -9.76 -13.94
C GLY A 220 11.92 -8.87 -15.03
N VAL A 221 11.49 -7.62 -15.05
CA VAL A 221 11.96 -6.60 -16.00
C VAL A 221 13.45 -6.33 -15.80
N PHE A 222 13.92 -6.18 -14.57
CA PHE A 222 15.35 -5.98 -14.28
C PHE A 222 16.19 -7.21 -14.65
N ARG A 223 15.65 -8.42 -14.50
CA ARG A 223 16.33 -9.64 -14.99
C ARG A 223 16.45 -9.64 -16.50
N GLU A 224 15.41 -9.24 -17.21
CA GLU A 224 15.42 -9.19 -18.67
C GLU A 224 16.38 -8.10 -19.20
N MET A 225 16.40 -6.91 -18.58
CA MET A 225 17.38 -5.86 -18.91
C MET A 225 18.82 -6.39 -18.83
N LYS A 226 19.14 -7.13 -17.76
CA LYS A 226 20.48 -7.74 -17.60
C LYS A 226 20.79 -8.78 -18.67
N LYS A 227 19.81 -9.59 -19.10
CA LYS A 227 20.00 -10.59 -20.19
C LYS A 227 20.26 -9.95 -21.54
N ILE A 228 19.62 -8.81 -21.82
CA ILE A 228 19.78 -8.06 -23.09
C ILE A 228 21.10 -7.27 -23.10
N GLY A 229 21.85 -7.25 -21.98
CA GLY A 229 23.16 -6.62 -21.92
C GLY A 229 23.16 -5.17 -21.45
N PHE A 230 22.11 -4.73 -20.73
CA PHE A 230 22.15 -3.43 -20.06
C PHE A 230 23.30 -3.35 -19.06
N PRO A 231 24.12 -2.28 -19.06
CA PRO A 231 25.13 -2.06 -18.04
C PRO A 231 24.50 -2.08 -16.62
N ALA A 232 25.19 -2.72 -15.70
CA ALA A 232 24.70 -2.85 -14.31
C ALA A 232 24.43 -1.49 -13.66
N GLU A 233 25.24 -0.48 -13.99
CA GLU A 233 25.09 0.90 -13.49
C GLU A 233 23.79 1.54 -13.96
N ILE A 234 23.36 1.30 -15.21
CA ILE A 234 22.09 1.81 -15.74
C ILE A 234 20.91 1.14 -15.05
N VAL A 235 20.95 -0.18 -14.87
CA VAL A 235 19.90 -0.91 -14.15
C VAL A 235 19.78 -0.41 -12.72
N GLU A 236 20.90 -0.14 -12.06
CA GLU A 236 20.92 0.38 -10.68
C GLU A 236 20.41 1.82 -10.62
N SER A 237 20.77 2.66 -11.58
CA SER A 237 20.22 4.03 -11.71
C SER A 237 18.70 4.02 -11.89
N ILE A 238 18.18 3.09 -12.71
CA ILE A 238 16.73 2.93 -12.89
C ILE A 238 16.07 2.52 -11.57
N LYS A 239 16.63 1.53 -10.85
CA LYS A 239 16.10 1.11 -9.55
C LYS A 239 16.04 2.24 -8.54
N ASN A 240 17.08 3.08 -8.50
CA ASN A 240 17.14 4.25 -7.64
C ASN A 240 16.07 5.30 -8.03
N SER A 241 15.89 5.53 -9.33
CA SER A 241 14.91 6.50 -9.84
C SER A 241 13.45 6.14 -9.58
N VAL A 242 13.17 4.84 -9.39
CA VAL A 242 11.83 4.32 -9.09
C VAL A 242 11.66 3.88 -7.62
N ASP A 243 12.56 4.25 -6.72
CA ASP A 243 12.55 3.89 -5.29
C ASP A 243 12.46 2.38 -5.04
N CYS A 244 13.07 1.56 -5.87
CA CYS A 244 13.31 0.14 -5.53
C CYS A 244 14.34 0.03 -4.42
N ASN A 245 15.35 0.89 -4.43
CA ASN A 245 16.35 1.01 -3.37
C ASN A 245 15.97 2.19 -2.46
N ILE A 246 15.79 1.92 -1.19
CA ILE A 246 15.54 2.96 -0.17
C ILE A 246 16.79 3.12 0.67
N TYR A 247 17.12 4.37 0.94
CA TYR A 247 18.26 4.73 1.78
C TYR A 247 17.78 5.31 3.10
N PHE A 248 18.33 4.78 4.19
CA PHE A 248 18.16 5.34 5.53
C PHE A 248 19.49 5.96 5.96
N PHE A 249 19.54 7.29 6.02
CA PHE A 249 20.78 8.05 6.31
C PHE A 249 22.00 7.57 5.51
N SER A 250 21.91 7.46 4.21
CA SER A 250 22.98 7.03 3.29
C SER A 250 23.28 5.52 3.27
N ASN A 251 22.62 4.71 4.08
CA ASN A 251 22.74 3.26 4.01
C ASN A 251 21.55 2.66 3.25
N GLU A 252 21.84 1.81 2.28
CA GLU A 252 20.82 1.07 1.55
C GLU A 252 20.11 0.07 2.47
N VAL A 253 18.79 0.12 2.49
CA VAL A 253 17.98 -0.79 3.30
C VAL A 253 17.66 -2.04 2.49
N LYS A 254 18.26 -3.16 2.89
CA LYS A 254 18.04 -4.46 2.26
C LYS A 254 16.58 -4.91 2.38
N THR A 255 16.09 -5.67 1.39
CA THR A 255 14.72 -6.21 1.34
C THR A 255 14.31 -6.91 2.65
N GLY A 256 15.20 -7.71 3.25
CA GLY A 256 14.92 -8.36 4.54
C GLY A 256 14.69 -7.39 5.69
N ALA A 257 15.39 -6.25 5.72
CA ALA A 257 15.18 -5.21 6.72
C ALA A 257 13.84 -4.47 6.48
N MET A 258 13.44 -4.28 5.21
CA MET A 258 12.13 -3.69 4.88
C MET A 258 10.98 -4.55 5.41
N TYR A 259 11.05 -5.88 5.24
CA TYR A 259 10.09 -6.82 5.84
C TYR A 259 10.08 -6.73 7.37
N ALA A 260 11.26 -6.68 8.00
CA ALA A 260 11.35 -6.56 9.45
C ALA A 260 10.69 -5.27 9.96
N VAL A 261 10.93 -4.13 9.31
CA VAL A 261 10.29 -2.84 9.66
C VAL A 261 8.76 -2.94 9.56
N LEU A 262 8.22 -3.53 8.50
CA LEU A 262 6.78 -3.70 8.35
C LEU A 262 6.19 -4.63 9.43
N CYS A 263 6.80 -5.79 9.65
CA CYS A 263 6.32 -6.75 10.66
C CYS A 263 6.37 -6.17 12.07
N ILE A 264 7.45 -5.46 12.43
CA ILE A 264 7.58 -4.80 13.72
C ILE A 264 6.52 -3.70 13.85
N SER A 265 6.32 -2.89 12.82
CA SER A 265 5.32 -1.81 12.84
C SER A 265 3.90 -2.34 13.00
N VAL A 266 3.52 -3.41 12.29
CA VAL A 266 2.24 -4.08 12.46
C VAL A 266 2.08 -4.58 13.89
N SER A 267 3.11 -5.26 14.42
CA SER A 267 3.08 -5.83 15.78
C SER A 267 2.94 -4.75 16.85
N VAL A 268 3.69 -3.65 16.72
CA VAL A 268 3.62 -2.50 17.66
C VAL A 268 2.25 -1.83 17.60
N LEU A 269 1.74 -1.52 16.40
CA LEU A 269 0.42 -0.89 16.24
C LEU A 269 -0.69 -1.77 16.81
N LEU A 270 -0.61 -3.08 16.60
CA LEU A 270 -1.58 -4.05 17.10
C LEU A 270 -1.51 -4.15 18.63
N ALA A 271 -0.32 -4.21 19.20
CA ALA A 271 -0.12 -4.22 20.65
C ALA A 271 -0.68 -2.95 21.30
N VAL A 272 -0.40 -1.78 20.72
CA VAL A 272 -0.93 -0.51 21.21
C VAL A 272 -2.46 -0.46 21.08
N TYR A 273 -3.03 -0.90 19.97
CA TYR A 273 -4.48 -0.98 19.78
C TYR A 273 -5.15 -1.88 20.80
N ILE A 274 -4.61 -3.07 21.07
CA ILE A 274 -5.13 -4.01 22.08
C ILE A 274 -5.01 -3.39 23.47
N ALA A 275 -3.85 -2.84 23.83
CA ALA A 275 -3.62 -2.18 25.13
C ALA A 275 -4.60 -1.03 25.37
N ALA A 276 -4.84 -0.19 24.36
CA ALA A 276 -5.80 0.92 24.44
C ALA A 276 -7.23 0.41 24.71
N ASN A 277 -7.65 -0.68 24.06
CA ASN A 277 -8.97 -1.28 24.28
C ASN A 277 -9.10 -1.90 25.69
N VAL A 278 -8.06 -2.57 26.20
CA VAL A 278 -8.03 -3.13 27.56
C VAL A 278 -8.08 -2.02 28.62
N LEU A 279 -7.30 -0.95 28.45
CA LEU A 279 -7.31 0.20 29.37
C LEU A 279 -8.67 0.90 29.39
N ARG A 280 -9.31 1.08 28.24
CA ARG A 280 -10.66 1.64 28.13
C ARG A 280 -11.71 0.75 28.82
N ALA A 281 -11.55 -0.58 28.73
CA ALA A 281 -12.41 -1.53 29.43
C ALA A 281 -12.32 -1.38 30.96
N LYS A 282 -11.09 -1.26 31.51
CA LYS A 282 -10.86 -1.10 32.95
C LYS A 282 -11.39 0.21 33.52
N ARG A 283 -11.46 1.30 32.72
CA ARG A 283 -11.99 2.60 33.18
C ARG A 283 -13.51 2.67 33.16
N ALA A 284 -14.18 1.72 32.54
CA ALA A 284 -15.63 1.69 32.41
C ALA A 284 -16.28 0.58 33.26
N ALA A 285 -15.46 -0.23 33.94
CA ALA A 285 -15.85 -1.14 35.01
C ALA A 285 -15.64 -0.50 36.38
#